data_11a08d354608548fabe26d93e79b8f2b
#
_entry.id   11a08d354608548fabe26d93e79b8f2b
#
_cell.length_a   1.000
_cell.length_b   1.000
_cell.length_c   1.000
_cell.angle_alpha   90.00
_cell.angle_beta   90.00
_cell.angle_gamma   90.00
#
_symmetry.space_group_name_H-M   'P 1'
#
loop_
_entity.id
_entity.type
_entity.pdbx_description
1 polymer ?
#
loop_
_entity_poly.entity_id
_entity_poly.type
_entity_poly.pdbx_seq_one_letter_code
_entity_poly.pdbx_strand_id
1 'polypeptide(L)'
;MTDKVKFSSYVNENFKSTLNKLAKNKSKADNSYHTKYITVNDYLNNFSEKTLTDVCNSVLKLKYNCDHLTPIILPKTNCLKHDFMTVDNTRLVCVPSVQDRILQKLFLEYLKEHYDKIYNRFCEYDHALNKDIHEKVVDTLDEAGKPIKKTIYGIRKALDDVTEYRSKYKYVIKADIVKFFDNINREIAVKKFEREFIGLNEDKELIAIFKSFVYCDAKLDYGDLKYKKLIEIYLEELRGKGVRQGMPIASLCSSMYLYEFDNLIIKNSIPYIRYADDFLVFSNSYDTAKKLKNHVQKNLKKIDLDIEKLVGEQKTRIYGAKDNFTYLGFDIIYNSRLQSYQRQIPRPVFDKAIGRIDSFQSMTKVKRECGNYVDFSLYLRILISGYTNFYSEDLATNGEEFKRDLIAASKNVRKKLITDNLNIDFENIGSANKRMFFFGIK
;
A
#
# COMPACT_ATOMS: atom_id res chain seq x y z
N MET A 1 19.09 31.05 13.36
CA MET A 1 17.91 30.28 12.94
C MET A 1 17.59 30.78 11.55
N THR A 2 17.79 29.99 10.52
CA THR A 2 17.34 30.32 9.16
C THR A 2 15.81 30.41 9.22
N ASP A 3 15.23 31.51 8.77
CA ASP A 3 13.77 31.68 8.66
C ASP A 3 13.21 30.47 7.88
N LYS A 4 12.39 29.67 8.56
CA LYS A 4 11.74 28.53 7.91
C LYS A 4 10.80 29.05 6.82
N VAL A 5 10.91 28.47 5.65
CA VAL A 5 10.00 28.74 4.54
C VAL A 5 8.56 28.38 4.97
N LYS A 6 7.61 29.29 4.83
CA LYS A 6 6.19 28.99 5.13
C LYS A 6 5.65 27.91 4.21
N PHE A 7 4.72 27.09 4.69
CA PHE A 7 4.12 26.03 3.87
C PHE A 7 3.43 26.60 2.63
N SER A 8 2.74 27.72 2.72
CA SER A 8 2.12 28.39 1.56
C SER A 8 3.13 28.82 0.50
N SER A 9 4.36 29.25 0.89
CA SER A 9 5.45 29.57 -0.03
C SER A 9 5.98 28.28 -0.70
N TYR A 10 6.16 27.21 0.07
CA TYR A 10 6.56 25.90 -0.44
C TYR A 10 5.56 25.34 -1.45
N VAL A 11 4.25 25.52 -1.19
CA VAL A 11 3.19 25.14 -2.12
C VAL A 11 3.34 25.95 -3.43
N ASN A 12 3.54 27.25 -3.35
CA ASN A 12 3.71 28.11 -4.52
C ASN A 12 4.85 27.64 -5.44
N GLU A 13 5.97 27.28 -4.85
CA GLU A 13 7.17 26.83 -5.60
C GLU A 13 7.01 25.45 -6.22
N ASN A 14 6.33 24.52 -5.53
CA ASN A 14 6.37 23.10 -5.86
C ASN A 14 5.09 22.54 -6.48
N PHE A 15 3.98 23.30 -6.47
CA PHE A 15 2.67 22.81 -6.93
C PHE A 15 2.69 22.36 -8.40
N LYS A 16 3.19 23.22 -9.29
CA LYS A 16 3.23 22.95 -10.73
C LYS A 16 4.12 21.75 -11.09
N SER A 17 5.28 21.63 -10.44
CA SER A 17 6.17 20.48 -10.64
C SER A 17 5.51 19.17 -10.20
N THR A 18 4.81 19.19 -9.08
CA THR A 18 4.08 18.01 -8.55
C THR A 18 2.89 17.64 -9.43
N LEU A 19 2.14 18.62 -9.94
CA LEU A 19 1.08 18.38 -10.93
C LEU A 19 1.63 17.72 -12.19
N ASN A 20 2.73 18.23 -12.73
CA ASN A 20 3.38 17.63 -13.92
C ASN A 20 3.89 16.21 -13.65
N LYS A 21 4.42 15.91 -12.48
CA LYS A 21 4.81 14.55 -12.08
C LYS A 21 3.60 13.61 -12.04
N LEU A 22 2.46 14.09 -11.50
CA LEU A 22 1.22 13.32 -11.48
C LEU A 22 0.68 13.05 -12.89
N ALA A 23 0.70 14.03 -13.78
CA ALA A 23 0.23 13.89 -15.16
C ALA A 23 1.08 12.92 -15.98
N LYS A 24 2.39 12.83 -15.70
CA LYS A 24 3.29 11.86 -16.35
C LYS A 24 3.08 10.41 -15.87
N ASN A 25 2.52 10.22 -14.67
CA ASN A 25 2.20 8.91 -14.15
C ASN A 25 0.97 8.35 -14.89
N LYS A 26 1.23 7.43 -15.83
CA LYS A 26 0.17 6.74 -16.59
C LYS A 26 -0.55 5.64 -15.78
N SER A 27 -0.63 5.75 -14.47
CA SER A 27 -1.41 4.78 -13.70
C SER A 27 -2.90 4.91 -14.09
N LYS A 28 -3.60 3.79 -14.23
CA LYS A 28 -5.06 3.80 -14.47
C LYS A 28 -5.81 4.60 -13.41
N ALA A 29 -5.31 4.62 -12.18
CA ALA A 29 -5.89 5.37 -11.07
C ALA A 29 -5.88 6.89 -11.33
N ASP A 30 -4.80 7.43 -11.91
CA ASP A 30 -4.69 8.86 -12.17
C ASP A 30 -5.55 9.33 -13.36
N ASN A 31 -5.88 8.42 -14.31
CA ASN A 31 -6.63 8.74 -15.50
C ASN A 31 -8.10 8.27 -15.48
N SER A 32 -8.49 7.37 -14.57
CA SER A 32 -9.83 6.75 -14.54
C SER A 32 -10.69 7.17 -13.36
N TYR A 33 -10.12 7.80 -12.34
CA TYR A 33 -10.88 8.25 -11.19
C TYR A 33 -11.05 9.76 -11.25
N HIS A 34 -12.26 10.13 -11.62
CA HIS A 34 -12.70 11.53 -11.70
C HIS A 34 -13.08 12.01 -10.31
N THR A 35 -12.36 12.99 -9.82
CA THR A 35 -12.88 13.84 -8.74
C THR A 35 -13.61 14.99 -9.41
N LYS A 36 -14.88 15.15 -9.18
CA LYS A 36 -15.73 16.10 -9.91
C LYS A 36 -15.67 15.97 -11.43
N TYR A 37 -15.50 14.72 -11.93
CA TYR A 37 -15.33 14.45 -13.36
C TYR A 37 -14.10 15.10 -14.02
N ILE A 38 -13.08 15.52 -13.23
CA ILE A 38 -11.86 16.14 -13.74
C ILE A 38 -10.71 15.15 -13.58
N THR A 39 -10.09 14.75 -14.69
CA THR A 39 -8.85 13.98 -14.69
C THR A 39 -7.65 14.85 -14.32
N VAL A 40 -6.49 14.22 -14.01
CA VAL A 40 -5.25 14.97 -13.79
C VAL A 40 -4.88 15.80 -15.05
N ASN A 41 -5.10 15.24 -16.25
CA ASN A 41 -4.83 15.95 -17.49
C ASN A 41 -5.80 17.12 -17.71
N ASP A 42 -7.09 16.95 -17.42
CA ASP A 42 -8.07 18.06 -17.51
C ASP A 42 -7.71 19.16 -16.52
N TYR A 43 -7.30 18.80 -15.29
CA TYR A 43 -6.85 19.76 -14.30
C TYR A 43 -5.59 20.51 -14.78
N LEU A 44 -4.61 19.80 -15.37
CA LEU A 44 -3.40 20.40 -15.91
C LEU A 44 -3.70 21.36 -17.06
N ASN A 45 -4.60 20.98 -17.97
CA ASN A 45 -4.99 21.81 -19.12
C ASN A 45 -5.71 23.10 -18.71
N ASN A 46 -6.44 23.06 -17.59
CA ASN A 46 -7.18 24.20 -17.05
C ASN A 46 -6.45 24.95 -15.93
N PHE A 47 -5.25 24.50 -15.58
CA PHE A 47 -4.46 25.11 -14.51
C PHE A 47 -3.96 26.50 -14.90
N SER A 48 -4.15 27.46 -14.01
CA SER A 48 -3.71 28.84 -14.20
C SER A 48 -2.93 29.36 -13.00
N GLU A 49 -2.13 30.40 -13.18
CA GLU A 49 -1.44 31.07 -12.06
C GLU A 49 -2.44 31.68 -11.04
N LYS A 50 -3.64 32.05 -11.50
CA LYS A 50 -4.71 32.48 -10.61
C LYS A 50 -5.15 31.35 -9.69
N THR A 51 -5.33 30.13 -10.21
CA THR A 51 -5.67 28.94 -9.41
C THR A 51 -4.62 28.70 -8.33
N LEU A 52 -3.32 28.79 -8.68
CA LEU A 52 -2.23 28.63 -7.73
C LEU A 52 -2.28 29.73 -6.65
N THR A 53 -2.43 30.97 -7.06
CA THR A 53 -2.53 32.13 -6.14
C THR A 53 -3.69 31.96 -5.16
N ASP A 54 -4.85 31.52 -5.63
CA ASP A 54 -6.04 31.30 -4.81
C ASP A 54 -5.81 30.18 -3.78
N VAL A 55 -5.16 29.08 -4.18
CA VAL A 55 -4.77 27.99 -3.27
C VAL A 55 -3.80 28.49 -2.22
N CYS A 56 -2.71 29.15 -2.61
CA CYS A 56 -1.70 29.65 -1.67
C CYS A 56 -2.31 30.65 -0.67
N ASN A 57 -3.16 31.57 -1.15
CA ASN A 57 -3.85 32.53 -0.29
C ASN A 57 -4.81 31.85 0.68
N SER A 58 -5.49 30.78 0.28
CA SER A 58 -6.39 30.04 1.17
C SER A 58 -5.62 29.31 2.28
N VAL A 59 -4.45 28.74 1.95
CA VAL A 59 -3.54 28.12 2.93
C VAL A 59 -2.99 29.18 3.89
N LEU A 60 -2.43 30.28 3.37
CA LEU A 60 -1.88 31.37 4.16
C LEU A 60 -2.90 31.98 5.13
N LYS A 61 -4.13 32.13 4.69
CA LYS A 61 -5.22 32.68 5.50
C LYS A 61 -5.88 31.65 6.42
N LEU A 62 -5.38 30.43 6.50
CA LEU A 62 -5.93 29.31 7.29
C LEU A 62 -7.39 28.97 6.92
N LYS A 63 -7.77 29.18 5.67
CA LYS A 63 -9.14 28.99 5.16
C LYS A 63 -9.25 27.87 4.13
N TYR A 64 -8.16 27.14 3.92
CA TYR A 64 -8.20 26.01 3.00
C TYR A 64 -9.11 24.91 3.55
N ASN A 65 -10.06 24.51 2.74
CA ASN A 65 -10.94 23.37 2.99
C ASN A 65 -10.81 22.37 1.85
N CYS A 66 -10.53 21.12 2.19
CA CYS A 66 -10.54 20.04 1.21
C CYS A 66 -11.90 19.89 0.57
N ASP A 67 -11.87 19.55 -0.69
CA ASP A 67 -13.06 19.13 -1.39
C ASP A 67 -13.53 17.76 -0.91
N HIS A 68 -14.78 17.41 -1.19
CA HIS A 68 -15.28 16.09 -0.86
C HIS A 68 -14.53 15.01 -1.63
N LEU A 69 -14.24 13.90 -0.93
CA LEU A 69 -13.58 12.74 -1.50
C LEU A 69 -14.53 11.95 -2.39
N THR A 70 -14.02 11.40 -3.48
CA THR A 70 -14.76 10.50 -4.37
C THR A 70 -14.70 9.07 -3.85
N PRO A 71 -15.83 8.45 -3.43
CA PRO A 71 -15.86 7.09 -2.92
C PRO A 71 -15.79 6.05 -4.04
N ILE A 72 -14.97 5.01 -3.84
CA ILE A 72 -14.79 3.88 -4.77
C ILE A 72 -14.87 2.59 -3.97
N ILE A 73 -15.62 1.61 -4.49
CA ILE A 73 -15.70 0.28 -3.91
C ILE A 73 -14.66 -0.64 -4.54
N LEU A 74 -13.82 -1.22 -3.70
CA LEU A 74 -12.88 -2.26 -4.11
C LEU A 74 -13.21 -3.58 -3.40
N PRO A 75 -13.27 -4.71 -4.12
CA PRO A 75 -13.45 -6.02 -3.49
C PRO A 75 -12.22 -6.38 -2.65
N LYS A 76 -12.43 -7.01 -1.50
CA LYS A 76 -11.35 -7.67 -0.75
C LYS A 76 -10.81 -8.85 -1.56
N THR A 77 -9.57 -9.24 -1.30
CA THR A 77 -8.81 -10.20 -2.14
C THR A 77 -9.48 -11.57 -2.30
N ASN A 78 -10.32 -11.97 -1.37
CA ASN A 78 -10.98 -13.28 -1.32
C ASN A 78 -12.41 -13.27 -1.89
N CYS A 79 -12.86 -12.14 -2.44
CA CYS A 79 -14.18 -12.03 -3.03
C CYS A 79 -14.14 -12.54 -4.48
N LEU A 80 -14.94 -13.55 -4.78
CA LEU A 80 -15.12 -14.03 -6.14
C LEU A 80 -15.91 -12.99 -6.96
N LYS A 81 -15.64 -12.90 -8.27
CA LYS A 81 -16.25 -11.89 -9.17
C LYS A 81 -17.79 -11.94 -9.22
N HIS A 82 -18.40 -12.99 -8.68
CA HIS A 82 -19.85 -13.24 -8.71
C HIS A 82 -20.53 -13.05 -7.35
N ASP A 83 -19.76 -12.78 -6.28
CA ASP A 83 -20.35 -12.58 -4.97
C ASP A 83 -21.04 -11.22 -4.91
N PHE A 84 -22.19 -11.18 -4.22
CA PHE A 84 -22.84 -9.91 -3.91
C PHE A 84 -21.87 -9.05 -3.10
N MET A 85 -21.64 -7.82 -3.57
CA MET A 85 -20.78 -6.86 -2.88
C MET A 85 -21.48 -6.39 -1.61
N THR A 86 -20.83 -6.59 -0.47
CA THR A 86 -21.27 -6.16 0.87
C THR A 86 -20.18 -5.37 1.56
N VAL A 87 -20.50 -4.73 2.68
CA VAL A 87 -19.50 -4.02 3.52
C VAL A 87 -18.42 -5.00 4.00
N ASP A 88 -18.76 -6.26 4.27
CA ASP A 88 -17.81 -7.24 4.81
C ASP A 88 -16.78 -7.70 3.77
N ASN A 89 -17.16 -7.80 2.50
CA ASN A 89 -16.28 -8.31 1.43
C ASN A 89 -15.71 -7.22 0.52
N THR A 90 -15.95 -5.94 0.85
CA THR A 90 -15.43 -4.79 0.11
C THR A 90 -14.66 -3.83 1.00
N ARG A 91 -14.01 -2.85 0.38
CA ARG A 91 -13.38 -1.71 1.03
C ARG A 91 -13.83 -0.44 0.34
N LEU A 92 -14.14 0.57 1.13
CA LEU A 92 -14.35 1.93 0.63
C LEU A 92 -12.97 2.62 0.53
N VAL A 93 -12.56 2.94 -0.69
CA VAL A 93 -11.39 3.79 -0.94
C VAL A 93 -11.88 5.15 -1.40
N CYS A 94 -11.33 6.21 -0.85
CA CYS A 94 -11.75 7.57 -1.15
C CYS A 94 -10.62 8.34 -1.82
N VAL A 95 -10.90 8.86 -3.01
CA VAL A 95 -9.91 9.57 -3.83
C VAL A 95 -10.10 11.08 -3.64
N PRO A 96 -9.06 11.80 -3.16
CA PRO A 96 -9.10 13.26 -3.07
C PRO A 96 -9.17 13.94 -4.44
N SER A 97 -9.63 15.18 -4.51
CA SER A 97 -9.50 15.99 -5.71
C SER A 97 -8.04 16.09 -6.18
N VAL A 98 -7.81 16.43 -7.44
CA VAL A 98 -6.43 16.57 -7.95
C VAL A 98 -5.65 17.59 -7.11
N GLN A 99 -6.30 18.72 -6.79
CA GLN A 99 -5.71 19.77 -5.96
C GLN A 99 -5.38 19.28 -4.56
N ASP A 100 -6.30 18.58 -3.90
CA ASP A 100 -6.08 18.03 -2.55
C ASP A 100 -4.99 16.97 -2.54
N ARG A 101 -4.90 16.13 -3.59
CA ARG A 101 -3.81 15.14 -3.73
C ARG A 101 -2.44 15.80 -3.84
N ILE A 102 -2.35 16.89 -4.59
CA ILE A 102 -1.11 17.67 -4.72
C ILE A 102 -0.74 18.26 -3.36
N LEU A 103 -1.67 18.91 -2.70
CA LEU A 103 -1.43 19.54 -1.39
C LEU A 103 -1.05 18.51 -0.31
N GLN A 104 -1.70 17.35 -0.27
CA GLN A 104 -1.33 16.29 0.65
C GLN A 104 0.07 15.72 0.36
N LYS A 105 0.46 15.59 -0.90
CA LYS A 105 1.83 15.20 -1.27
C LYS A 105 2.85 16.26 -0.86
N LEU A 106 2.59 17.51 -1.18
CA LEU A 106 3.46 18.63 -0.78
C LEU A 106 3.58 18.75 0.74
N PHE A 107 2.49 18.52 1.47
CA PHE A 107 2.50 18.49 2.93
C PHE A 107 3.45 17.40 3.48
N LEU A 108 3.39 16.18 2.91
CA LEU A 108 4.30 15.10 3.31
C LEU A 108 5.75 15.39 2.94
N GLU A 109 6.00 15.97 1.76
CA GLU A 109 7.33 16.37 1.32
C GLU A 109 7.89 17.49 2.21
N TYR A 110 7.10 18.51 2.49
CA TYR A 110 7.46 19.61 3.38
C TYR A 110 7.79 19.13 4.80
N LEU A 111 7.00 18.21 5.37
CA LEU A 111 7.31 17.64 6.68
C LEU A 111 8.64 16.87 6.67
N LYS A 112 8.94 16.14 5.60
CA LYS A 112 10.21 15.41 5.46
C LYS A 112 11.40 16.33 5.34
N GLU A 113 11.25 17.48 4.67
CA GLU A 113 12.34 18.41 4.39
C GLU A 113 12.59 19.37 5.55
N HIS A 114 11.53 19.88 6.18
CA HIS A 114 11.64 20.94 7.19
C HIS A 114 11.40 20.46 8.63
N TYR A 115 10.81 19.27 8.81
CA TYR A 115 10.49 18.66 10.10
C TYR A 115 10.87 17.18 10.14
N ASP A 116 12.01 16.84 9.56
CA ASP A 116 12.55 15.48 9.43
C ASP A 116 12.54 14.71 10.75
N LYS A 117 12.96 15.33 11.85
CA LYS A 117 12.95 14.71 13.18
C LYS A 117 11.55 14.32 13.66
N ILE A 118 10.56 15.18 13.41
CA ILE A 118 9.15 14.89 13.78
C ILE A 118 8.61 13.80 12.87
N TYR A 119 8.84 13.93 11.55
CA TYR A 119 8.38 12.96 10.57
C TYR A 119 8.97 11.57 10.84
N ASN A 120 10.29 11.47 11.02
CA ASN A 120 10.99 10.21 11.25
C ASN A 120 10.56 9.56 12.57
N ARG A 121 10.34 10.36 13.63
CA ARG A 121 9.83 9.87 14.91
C ARG A 121 8.47 9.20 14.75
N PHE A 122 7.53 9.78 13.99
CA PHE A 122 6.23 9.14 13.74
C PHE A 122 6.35 7.85 12.93
N CYS A 123 7.35 7.75 12.08
CA CYS A 123 7.57 6.59 11.23
C CYS A 123 8.48 5.52 11.86
N GLU A 124 9.10 5.78 13.00
CA GLU A 124 10.20 5.00 13.60
C GLU A 124 9.88 3.50 13.72
N TYR A 125 8.68 3.17 14.16
CA TYR A 125 8.26 1.77 14.42
C TYR A 125 7.44 1.14 13.30
N ASP A 126 7.13 1.90 12.25
CA ASP A 126 6.32 1.44 11.13
C ASP A 126 7.20 1.08 9.94
N HIS A 127 7.39 -0.22 9.70
CA HIS A 127 8.17 -0.69 8.55
C HIS A 127 7.61 -0.22 7.20
N ALA A 128 6.33 0.16 7.12
CA ALA A 128 5.75 0.70 5.90
C ALA A 128 6.27 2.10 5.56
N LEU A 129 6.66 2.88 6.57
CA LEU A 129 7.10 4.27 6.41
C LEU A 129 8.55 4.50 6.83
N ASN A 130 9.08 3.65 7.72
CA ASN A 130 10.46 3.73 8.18
C ASN A 130 11.42 3.54 7.01
N LYS A 131 12.27 4.54 6.79
CA LYS A 131 13.31 4.54 5.75
C LYS A 131 14.70 4.26 6.31
N ASP A 132 14.80 3.77 7.54
CA ASP A 132 16.09 3.34 8.09
C ASP A 132 16.68 2.30 7.15
N ILE A 133 17.73 2.74 6.50
CA ILE A 133 18.41 2.01 5.45
C ILE A 133 19.40 1.07 6.13
N HIS A 134 19.13 -0.22 6.08
CA HIS A 134 20.13 -1.23 6.44
C HIS A 134 20.86 -1.66 5.17
N GLU A 135 22.11 -1.30 5.07
CA GLU A 135 22.98 -1.85 4.02
C GLU A 135 23.24 -3.33 4.31
N LYS A 136 22.72 -4.19 3.45
CA LYS A 136 23.08 -5.60 3.44
C LYS A 136 24.06 -5.81 2.29
N VAL A 137 25.27 -6.27 2.62
CA VAL A 137 26.18 -6.80 1.61
C VAL A 137 25.56 -8.09 1.10
N VAL A 138 25.16 -8.12 -0.15
CA VAL A 138 24.75 -9.37 -0.81
C VAL A 138 26.02 -9.98 -1.38
N ASP A 139 26.18 -11.31 -1.23
CA ASP A 139 27.33 -12.07 -1.75
C ASP A 139 27.41 -12.12 -3.30
N THR A 140 26.80 -11.14 -3.97
CA THR A 140 26.87 -10.95 -5.42
C THR A 140 27.81 -9.80 -5.73
N LEU A 141 28.67 -10.02 -6.72
CA LEU A 141 29.58 -9.00 -7.24
C LEU A 141 28.94 -8.33 -8.46
N ASP A 142 29.20 -7.03 -8.65
CA ASP A 142 28.86 -6.35 -9.89
C ASP A 142 29.81 -6.79 -11.04
N GLU A 143 29.57 -6.28 -12.24
CA GLU A 143 30.42 -6.59 -13.42
C GLU A 143 31.90 -6.19 -13.21
N ALA A 144 32.19 -5.33 -12.24
CA ALA A 144 33.54 -4.91 -11.87
C ALA A 144 34.12 -5.71 -10.70
N GLY A 145 33.44 -6.77 -10.23
CA GLY A 145 33.90 -7.61 -9.11
C GLY A 145 33.74 -6.98 -7.73
N LYS A 146 32.92 -5.93 -7.58
CA LYS A 146 32.68 -5.31 -6.27
C LYS A 146 31.42 -5.87 -5.61
N PRO A 147 31.39 -6.01 -4.28
CA PRO A 147 30.21 -6.45 -3.56
C PRO A 147 29.03 -5.47 -3.81
N ILE A 148 27.89 -6.00 -4.23
CA ILE A 148 26.68 -5.20 -4.38
C ILE A 148 26.09 -4.97 -2.99
N LYS A 149 26.05 -3.71 -2.57
CA LYS A 149 25.33 -3.29 -1.37
C LYS A 149 23.88 -3.05 -1.72
N LYS A 150 22.98 -3.83 -1.14
CA LYS A 150 21.53 -3.68 -1.33
C LYS A 150 20.91 -3.05 -0.10
N THR A 151 20.26 -1.93 -0.30
CA THR A 151 19.46 -1.26 0.74
C THR A 151 18.20 -2.07 1.03
N ILE A 152 17.96 -2.40 2.30
CA ILE A 152 16.80 -3.17 2.75
C ILE A 152 15.91 -2.26 3.60
N TYR A 153 14.67 -2.08 3.18
CA TYR A 153 13.65 -1.30 3.91
C TYR A 153 12.25 -1.84 3.62
N GLY A 154 11.25 -1.34 4.34
CA GLY A 154 9.85 -1.67 4.10
C GLY A 154 9.54 -3.15 4.32
N ILE A 155 8.83 -3.75 3.37
CA ILE A 155 8.42 -5.17 3.44
C ILE A 155 9.60 -6.10 3.62
N ARG A 156 10.72 -5.85 2.94
CA ARG A 156 11.93 -6.69 3.04
C ARG A 156 12.46 -6.71 4.47
N LYS A 157 12.60 -5.52 5.06
CA LYS A 157 13.08 -5.40 6.45
C LYS A 157 12.11 -6.06 7.43
N ALA A 158 10.80 -5.82 7.28
CA ALA A 158 9.79 -6.48 8.12
C ALA A 158 9.88 -8.01 8.05
N LEU A 159 10.03 -8.57 6.85
CA LEU A 159 10.14 -10.02 6.64
C LEU A 159 11.46 -10.60 7.18
N ASP A 160 12.58 -9.86 7.08
CA ASP A 160 13.86 -10.26 7.67
C ASP A 160 13.73 -10.31 9.20
N ASP A 161 13.16 -9.28 9.82
CA ASP A 161 12.93 -9.21 11.26
C ASP A 161 11.99 -10.33 11.75
N VAL A 162 10.93 -10.64 10.99
CA VAL A 162 10.03 -11.76 11.30
C VAL A 162 10.78 -13.07 11.32
N THR A 163 11.63 -13.33 10.33
CA THR A 163 12.41 -14.58 10.24
C THR A 163 13.40 -14.67 11.38
N GLU A 164 14.06 -13.57 11.71
CA GLU A 164 14.99 -13.48 12.84
C GLU A 164 14.26 -13.71 14.17
N TYR A 165 13.14 -13.04 14.41
CA TYR A 165 12.38 -13.18 15.67
C TYR A 165 11.77 -14.58 15.81
N ARG A 166 11.32 -15.21 14.72
CA ARG A 166 10.85 -16.60 14.76
C ARG A 166 11.94 -17.60 15.14
N SER A 167 13.20 -17.31 14.85
CA SER A 167 14.32 -18.14 15.31
C SER A 167 14.58 -18.03 16.82
N LYS A 168 14.22 -16.88 17.42
CA LYS A 168 14.44 -16.56 18.84
C LYS A 168 13.24 -16.87 19.74
N TYR A 169 12.02 -16.77 19.19
CA TYR A 169 10.77 -16.86 19.96
C TYR A 169 9.87 -18.00 19.46
N LYS A 170 9.36 -18.81 20.38
CA LYS A 170 8.53 -19.98 20.05
C LYS A 170 7.12 -19.61 19.59
N TYR A 171 6.56 -18.52 20.12
CA TYR A 171 5.18 -18.10 19.84
C TYR A 171 5.16 -16.75 19.18
N VAL A 172 4.22 -16.56 18.25
CA VAL A 172 3.91 -15.27 17.64
C VAL A 172 2.41 -15.01 17.69
N ILE A 173 2.06 -13.82 18.12
CA ILE A 173 0.71 -13.28 18.05
C ILE A 173 0.66 -12.44 16.79
N LYS A 174 -0.12 -12.87 15.81
CA LYS A 174 -0.50 -12.02 14.69
C LYS A 174 -1.82 -11.36 15.05
N ALA A 175 -1.90 -10.05 14.99
CA ALA A 175 -3.10 -9.31 15.32
C ALA A 175 -3.43 -8.30 14.22
N ASP A 176 -4.73 -8.15 13.95
CA ASP A 176 -5.30 -7.19 13.02
C ASP A 176 -6.16 -6.20 13.81
N ILE A 177 -5.99 -4.92 13.56
CA ILE A 177 -6.80 -3.87 14.19
C ILE A 177 -8.14 -3.78 13.46
N VAL A 178 -9.24 -3.88 14.20
CA VAL A 178 -10.59 -3.86 13.64
C VAL A 178 -10.84 -2.54 12.91
N LYS A 179 -11.12 -2.60 11.60
CA LYS A 179 -11.46 -1.43 10.76
C LYS A 179 -10.58 -0.22 11.09
N PHE A 180 -9.26 -0.40 11.10
CA PHE A 180 -8.30 0.57 11.66
C PHE A 180 -8.53 2.00 11.19
N PHE A 181 -8.48 2.25 9.88
CA PHE A 181 -8.66 3.59 9.32
C PHE A 181 -10.04 4.19 9.63
N ASP A 182 -11.07 3.35 9.70
CA ASP A 182 -12.44 3.77 9.98
C ASP A 182 -12.65 4.13 11.46
N ASN A 183 -11.80 3.58 12.35
CA ASN A 183 -11.87 3.79 13.79
C ASN A 183 -10.86 4.82 14.33
N ILE A 184 -10.00 5.40 13.49
CA ILE A 184 -9.14 6.50 13.91
C ILE A 184 -10.02 7.66 14.39
N ASN A 185 -9.89 8.05 15.67
CA ASN A 185 -10.56 9.21 16.22
C ASN A 185 -9.89 10.49 15.70
N ARG A 186 -10.64 11.29 14.92
CA ARG A 186 -10.14 12.49 14.24
C ARG A 186 -9.61 13.53 15.21
N GLU A 187 -10.30 13.72 16.34
CA GLU A 187 -9.88 14.68 17.37
C GLU A 187 -8.56 14.27 18.03
N ILE A 188 -8.42 12.98 18.35
CA ILE A 188 -7.18 12.45 18.89
C ILE A 188 -6.04 12.62 17.88
N ALA A 189 -6.28 12.30 16.59
CA ALA A 189 -5.28 12.46 15.54
C ALA A 189 -4.82 13.92 15.40
N VAL A 190 -5.77 14.86 15.38
CA VAL A 190 -5.47 16.29 15.29
C VAL A 190 -4.73 16.77 16.54
N LYS A 191 -5.18 16.41 17.75
CA LYS A 191 -4.50 16.79 19.00
C LYS A 191 -3.06 16.25 19.07
N LYS A 192 -2.84 15.02 18.61
CA LYS A 192 -1.48 14.45 18.54
C LYS A 192 -0.59 15.24 17.58
N PHE A 193 -1.10 15.60 16.40
CA PHE A 193 -0.36 16.43 15.45
C PHE A 193 -0.07 17.82 16.02
N GLU A 194 -1.09 18.51 16.53
CA GLU A 194 -0.94 19.85 17.14
C GLU A 194 0.13 19.89 18.23
N ARG A 195 0.17 18.88 19.10
CA ARG A 195 1.13 18.80 20.22
C ARG A 195 2.57 18.86 19.76
N GLU A 196 2.91 18.30 18.61
CA GLU A 196 4.25 18.28 18.07
C GLU A 196 4.71 19.68 17.59
N PHE A 197 3.76 20.56 17.34
CA PHE A 197 4.00 21.92 16.84
C PHE A 197 3.67 23.01 17.88
N ILE A 198 3.32 22.64 19.12
CA ILE A 198 3.11 23.59 20.21
C ILE A 198 4.42 24.35 20.49
N GLY A 199 4.33 25.69 20.48
CA GLY A 199 5.46 26.59 20.73
C GLY A 199 6.21 27.00 19.47
N LEU A 200 5.86 26.48 18.30
CA LEU A 200 6.38 26.90 17.02
C LEU A 200 5.37 27.86 16.38
N ASN A 201 5.54 29.19 16.57
CA ASN A 201 4.58 30.21 16.12
C ASN A 201 4.28 30.21 14.61
N GLU A 202 5.09 29.51 13.82
CA GLU A 202 5.06 29.55 12.35
C GLU A 202 4.20 28.44 11.73
N ASP A 203 3.70 27.47 12.53
CA ASP A 203 3.12 26.25 11.99
C ASP A 203 1.58 26.22 11.99
N LYS A 204 0.94 27.39 12.15
CA LYS A 204 -0.54 27.47 12.06
C LYS A 204 -1.08 27.00 10.73
N GLU A 205 -0.36 27.24 9.64
CA GLU A 205 -0.73 26.75 8.30
C GLU A 205 -0.76 25.22 8.24
N LEU A 206 0.25 24.55 8.81
CA LEU A 206 0.32 23.08 8.85
C LEU A 206 -0.80 22.46 9.67
N ILE A 207 -1.08 23.04 10.84
CA ILE A 207 -2.17 22.57 11.70
C ILE A 207 -3.53 22.72 11.01
N ALA A 208 -3.78 23.91 10.40
CA ALA A 208 -5.03 24.18 9.72
C ALA A 208 -5.27 23.26 8.52
N ILE A 209 -4.23 23.06 7.69
CA ILE A 209 -4.35 22.20 6.52
C ILE A 209 -4.45 20.71 6.91
N PHE A 210 -3.72 20.27 7.94
CA PHE A 210 -3.86 18.91 8.47
C PHE A 210 -5.27 18.63 8.96
N LYS A 211 -5.88 19.57 9.70
CA LYS A 211 -7.28 19.51 10.11
C LYS A 211 -8.21 19.37 8.90
N SER A 212 -8.02 20.18 7.88
CA SER A 212 -8.82 20.12 6.66
C SER A 212 -8.74 18.74 6.00
N PHE A 213 -7.55 18.11 5.95
CA PHE A 213 -7.37 16.76 5.43
C PHE A 213 -8.09 15.70 6.28
N VAL A 214 -7.92 15.74 7.60
CA VAL A 214 -8.47 14.73 8.52
C VAL A 214 -9.99 14.78 8.59
N TYR A 215 -10.57 15.99 8.54
CA TYR A 215 -12.03 16.17 8.61
C TYR A 215 -12.72 16.08 7.24
N CYS A 216 -11.98 15.86 6.16
CA CYS A 216 -12.58 15.69 4.84
C CYS A 216 -13.40 14.40 4.74
N ASP A 217 -14.65 14.53 4.31
CA ASP A 217 -15.56 13.40 4.12
C ASP A 217 -15.85 13.13 2.64
N ALA A 218 -16.24 11.89 2.34
CA ALA A 218 -16.64 11.49 1.00
C ALA A 218 -18.10 11.85 0.73
N LYS A 219 -18.43 12.18 -0.52
CA LYS A 219 -19.79 12.38 -1.01
C LYS A 219 -20.08 11.49 -2.21
N LEU A 220 -21.33 11.11 -2.33
CA LEU A 220 -21.81 10.23 -3.41
C LEU A 220 -21.97 10.95 -4.76
N ASP A 221 -21.98 12.29 -4.79
CA ASP A 221 -22.14 13.07 -6.02
C ASP A 221 -21.11 12.72 -7.09
N TYR A 222 -20.00 12.13 -6.65
CA TYR A 222 -18.89 11.66 -7.46
C TYR A 222 -18.56 10.23 -7.05
N GLY A 223 -18.56 9.29 -7.96
CA GLY A 223 -18.17 7.93 -7.60
C GLY A 223 -18.75 6.87 -8.54
N ASP A 224 -18.52 5.63 -8.20
CA ASP A 224 -19.03 4.49 -8.96
C ASP A 224 -20.51 4.27 -8.67
N LEU A 225 -21.37 4.88 -9.49
CA LEU A 225 -22.83 4.80 -9.38
C LEU A 225 -23.35 3.36 -9.43
N LYS A 226 -22.55 2.42 -9.96
CA LYS A 226 -22.90 0.98 -9.96
C LYS A 226 -23.09 0.44 -8.55
N TYR A 227 -22.37 0.99 -7.57
CA TYR A 227 -22.42 0.55 -6.17
C TYR A 227 -23.07 1.59 -5.24
N LYS A 228 -23.93 2.44 -5.78
CA LYS A 228 -24.55 3.58 -5.06
C LYS A 228 -25.07 3.21 -3.68
N LYS A 229 -25.93 2.17 -3.58
CA LYS A 229 -26.52 1.74 -2.30
C LYS A 229 -25.46 1.29 -1.28
N LEU A 230 -24.42 0.59 -1.74
CA LEU A 230 -23.35 0.14 -0.87
C LEU A 230 -22.49 1.33 -0.37
N ILE A 231 -22.23 2.29 -1.23
CA ILE A 231 -21.53 3.54 -0.86
C ILE A 231 -22.36 4.31 0.18
N GLU A 232 -23.66 4.43 0.00
CA GLU A 232 -24.57 5.11 0.96
C GLU A 232 -24.47 4.47 2.36
N ILE A 233 -24.50 3.13 2.45
CA ILE A 233 -24.31 2.41 3.71
C ILE A 233 -22.96 2.76 4.36
N TYR A 234 -21.87 2.71 3.58
CA TYR A 234 -20.54 3.09 4.08
C TYR A 234 -20.48 4.52 4.58
N LEU A 235 -21.04 5.47 3.82
CA LEU A 235 -21.00 6.89 4.18
C LEU A 235 -21.81 7.19 5.45
N GLU A 236 -22.91 6.46 5.67
CA GLU A 236 -23.69 6.56 6.91
C GLU A 236 -22.92 6.01 8.11
N GLU A 237 -22.33 4.79 8.00
CA GLU A 237 -21.55 4.18 9.07
C GLU A 237 -20.32 5.01 9.46
N LEU A 238 -19.70 5.67 8.48
CA LEU A 238 -18.42 6.37 8.63
C LEU A 238 -18.57 7.88 8.80
N ARG A 239 -19.79 8.40 8.91
CA ARG A 239 -20.03 9.85 9.05
C ARG A 239 -19.29 10.41 10.26
N GLY A 240 -18.42 11.38 10.02
CA GLY A 240 -17.62 12.06 11.07
C GLY A 240 -16.57 11.18 11.75
N LYS A 241 -16.33 9.95 11.28
CA LYS A 241 -15.37 9.02 11.88
C LYS A 241 -14.26 8.68 10.90
N GLY A 242 -13.13 8.26 11.46
CA GLY A 242 -12.03 7.68 10.71
C GLY A 242 -11.31 8.63 9.75
N VAL A 243 -10.19 8.14 9.23
CA VAL A 243 -9.43 8.76 8.14
C VAL A 243 -9.59 7.89 6.90
N ARG A 244 -9.91 8.49 5.77
CA ARG A 244 -10.28 7.73 4.58
C ARG A 244 -9.07 7.06 3.92
N GLN A 245 -9.20 5.77 3.62
CA GLN A 245 -8.21 5.04 2.81
C GLN A 245 -8.14 5.65 1.39
N GLY A 246 -6.93 5.75 0.84
CA GLY A 246 -6.69 6.33 -0.50
C GLY A 246 -6.17 7.77 -0.47
N MET A 247 -6.21 8.44 0.66
CA MET A 247 -5.59 9.75 0.85
C MET A 247 -4.06 9.61 1.03
N PRO A 248 -3.23 10.42 0.37
CA PRO A 248 -1.77 10.39 0.55
C PRO A 248 -1.32 10.52 2.02
N ILE A 249 -2.00 11.33 2.82
CA ILE A 249 -1.67 11.56 4.23
C ILE A 249 -2.09 10.40 5.15
N ALA A 250 -2.95 9.48 4.71
CA ALA A 250 -3.52 8.44 5.57
C ALA A 250 -2.44 7.58 6.27
N SER A 251 -1.36 7.24 5.56
CA SER A 251 -0.26 6.45 6.13
C SER A 251 0.47 7.18 7.26
N LEU A 252 0.78 8.47 7.09
CA LEU A 252 1.40 9.27 8.15
C LEU A 252 0.46 9.41 9.35
N CYS A 253 -0.82 9.68 9.09
CA CYS A 253 -1.84 9.81 10.13
C CYS A 253 -1.96 8.50 10.94
N SER A 254 -1.94 7.35 10.29
CA SER A 254 -1.99 6.04 10.94
C SER A 254 -0.76 5.79 11.82
N SER A 255 0.42 6.07 11.30
CA SER A 255 1.67 5.84 12.04
C SER A 255 1.80 6.78 13.24
N MET A 256 1.49 8.06 13.06
CA MET A 256 1.42 9.04 14.15
C MET A 256 0.40 8.62 15.22
N TYR A 257 -0.76 8.12 14.80
CA TYR A 257 -1.83 7.70 15.72
C TYR A 257 -1.37 6.56 16.63
N LEU A 258 -0.62 5.59 16.09
CA LEU A 258 -0.08 4.44 16.81
C LEU A 258 1.24 4.69 17.53
N TYR A 259 1.92 5.81 17.29
CA TYR A 259 3.27 6.06 17.81
C TYR A 259 3.41 5.89 19.32
N GLU A 260 2.45 6.38 20.13
CA GLU A 260 2.49 6.24 21.58
C GLU A 260 2.26 4.80 22.02
N PHE A 261 1.41 4.07 21.29
CA PHE A 261 1.23 2.64 21.51
C PHE A 261 2.51 1.87 21.20
N ASP A 262 3.16 2.14 20.06
CA ASP A 262 4.43 1.53 19.68
C ASP A 262 5.51 1.79 20.74
N ASN A 263 5.66 3.02 21.18
CA ASN A 263 6.60 3.41 22.25
C ASN A 263 6.36 2.62 23.54
N LEU A 264 5.11 2.43 23.91
CA LEU A 264 4.77 1.69 25.11
C LEU A 264 5.15 0.21 24.97
N ILE A 265 4.93 -0.40 23.82
CA ILE A 265 5.30 -1.79 23.54
C ILE A 265 6.84 -1.95 23.61
N ILE A 266 7.58 -1.07 22.95
CA ILE A 266 9.05 -1.11 22.89
C ILE A 266 9.68 -0.82 24.26
N LYS A 267 9.19 0.17 25.01
CA LYS A 267 9.67 0.49 26.36
C LYS A 267 9.50 -0.66 27.36
N ASN A 268 8.49 -1.50 27.14
CA ASN A 268 8.30 -2.72 27.94
C ASN A 268 9.14 -3.90 27.42
N SER A 269 10.09 -3.67 26.50
CA SER A 269 10.97 -4.69 25.90
C SER A 269 10.19 -5.85 25.29
N ILE A 270 9.00 -5.58 24.75
CA ILE A 270 8.17 -6.58 24.08
C ILE A 270 8.65 -6.72 22.66
N PRO A 271 9.06 -7.92 22.21
CA PRO A 271 9.47 -8.15 20.83
C PRO A 271 8.29 -7.92 19.88
N TYR A 272 8.43 -6.95 18.98
CA TYR A 272 7.34 -6.38 18.20
C TYR A 272 7.78 -5.96 16.80
N ILE A 273 6.92 -6.22 15.81
CA ILE A 273 7.09 -5.77 14.43
C ILE A 273 5.76 -5.22 13.95
N ARG A 274 5.75 -4.04 13.34
CA ARG A 274 4.55 -3.43 12.74
C ARG A 274 4.80 -2.99 11.30
N TYR A 275 3.82 -3.28 10.45
CA TYR A 275 3.72 -2.77 9.09
C TYR A 275 2.31 -2.20 8.88
N ALA A 276 2.16 -0.89 8.93
CA ALA A 276 0.87 -0.19 8.96
C ALA A 276 -0.04 -0.67 10.11
N ASP A 277 -1.17 -1.32 9.81
CA ASP A 277 -2.11 -1.90 10.76
C ASP A 277 -1.83 -3.37 11.12
N ASP A 278 -1.01 -4.06 10.31
CA ASP A 278 -0.59 -5.44 10.59
C ASP A 278 0.59 -5.46 11.57
N PHE A 279 0.45 -6.16 12.69
CA PHE A 279 1.56 -6.30 13.63
C PHE A 279 1.70 -7.70 14.23
N LEU A 280 2.93 -7.99 14.63
CA LEU A 280 3.34 -9.24 15.26
C LEU A 280 3.96 -8.95 16.63
N VAL A 281 3.60 -9.77 17.63
CA VAL A 281 4.21 -9.76 18.96
C VAL A 281 4.75 -11.15 19.23
N PHE A 282 5.96 -11.24 19.76
CA PHE A 282 6.63 -12.52 19.95
C PHE A 282 6.81 -12.87 21.43
N SER A 283 6.87 -14.17 21.73
CA SER A 283 6.97 -14.68 23.10
C SER A 283 7.59 -16.08 23.16
N ASN A 284 8.15 -16.45 24.31
CA ASN A 284 8.72 -17.79 24.52
C ASN A 284 7.72 -18.76 25.14
N SER A 285 6.58 -18.32 25.66
CA SER A 285 5.54 -19.19 26.20
C SER A 285 4.15 -18.78 25.74
N TYR A 286 3.24 -19.75 25.69
CA TYR A 286 1.84 -19.52 25.29
C TYR A 286 1.10 -18.62 26.30
N ASP A 287 1.35 -18.82 27.60
CA ASP A 287 0.71 -18.01 28.65
C ASP A 287 1.19 -16.56 28.61
N THR A 288 2.49 -16.35 28.35
CA THR A 288 3.01 -15.00 28.12
C THR A 288 2.39 -14.39 26.86
N ALA A 289 2.23 -15.14 25.77
CA ALA A 289 1.57 -14.68 24.56
C ALA A 289 0.13 -14.22 24.85
N LYS A 290 -0.65 -14.99 25.62
CA LYS A 290 -2.00 -14.57 26.04
C LYS A 290 -1.99 -13.27 26.85
N LYS A 291 -1.06 -13.13 27.80
CA LYS A 291 -0.91 -11.91 28.62
C LYS A 291 -0.55 -10.71 27.74
N LEU A 292 0.39 -10.88 26.81
CA LEU A 292 0.80 -9.84 25.88
C LEU A 292 -0.35 -9.42 24.95
N LYS A 293 -1.11 -10.38 24.41
CA LYS A 293 -2.32 -10.08 23.62
C LYS A 293 -3.29 -9.20 24.39
N ASN A 294 -3.58 -9.54 25.66
CA ASN A 294 -4.48 -8.74 26.49
C ASN A 294 -3.89 -7.35 26.81
N HIS A 295 -2.57 -7.27 27.02
CA HIS A 295 -1.87 -6.01 27.24
C HIS A 295 -1.97 -5.09 26.01
N VAL A 296 -1.71 -5.62 24.81
CA VAL A 296 -1.86 -4.94 23.53
C VAL A 296 -3.29 -4.42 23.37
N GLN A 297 -4.28 -5.28 23.54
CA GLN A 297 -5.70 -4.93 23.41
C GLN A 297 -6.10 -3.81 24.38
N LYS A 298 -5.68 -3.90 25.65
CA LYS A 298 -5.97 -2.88 26.67
C LYS A 298 -5.39 -1.51 26.28
N ASN A 299 -4.20 -1.48 25.69
CA ASN A 299 -3.56 -0.21 25.31
C ASN A 299 -4.13 0.38 24.01
N LEU A 300 -4.53 -0.45 23.06
CA LEU A 300 -5.25 0.02 21.87
C LEU A 300 -6.61 0.62 22.23
N LYS A 301 -7.33 0.05 23.21
CA LYS A 301 -8.60 0.60 23.70
C LYS A 301 -8.49 2.01 24.30
N LYS A 302 -7.32 2.40 24.80
CA LYS A 302 -7.09 3.77 25.28
C LYS A 302 -7.10 4.83 24.17
N ILE A 303 -6.95 4.39 22.94
CA ILE A 303 -6.97 5.23 21.75
C ILE A 303 -8.11 4.82 20.80
N ASP A 304 -9.22 4.34 21.36
CA ASP A 304 -10.44 3.95 20.61
C ASP A 304 -10.23 2.86 19.55
N LEU A 305 -9.20 2.03 19.69
CA LEU A 305 -8.92 0.90 18.80
C LEU A 305 -9.08 -0.43 19.51
N ASP A 306 -9.39 -1.50 18.77
CA ASP A 306 -9.43 -2.85 19.27
C ASP A 306 -8.83 -3.84 18.25
N ILE A 307 -8.44 -5.02 18.72
CA ILE A 307 -8.02 -6.13 17.85
C ILE A 307 -9.17 -7.14 17.70
N GLU A 308 -9.17 -7.86 16.57
CA GLU A 308 -10.14 -8.94 16.39
C GLU A 308 -10.05 -10.01 17.48
N LYS A 309 -11.18 -10.63 17.83
CA LYS A 309 -11.24 -11.66 18.88
C LYS A 309 -10.47 -12.91 18.47
N LEU A 310 -9.94 -13.66 19.47
CA LEU A 310 -9.29 -14.96 19.29
C LEU A 310 -10.32 -16.10 19.12
N VAL A 311 -11.24 -16.03 18.15
CA VAL A 311 -12.28 -17.07 18.00
C VAL A 311 -12.37 -17.49 16.53
N GLY A 312 -12.17 -18.80 16.26
CA GLY A 312 -12.36 -19.38 14.92
C GLY A 312 -11.28 -18.97 13.91
N GLU A 313 -11.69 -18.73 12.65
CA GLU A 313 -10.83 -18.35 11.53
C GLU A 313 -10.47 -16.85 11.48
N GLN A 314 -10.51 -16.16 12.63
CA GLN A 314 -10.28 -14.73 12.71
C GLN A 314 -8.80 -14.38 12.51
N LYS A 315 -8.56 -13.11 12.13
CA LYS A 315 -7.22 -12.61 11.77
C LYS A 315 -6.27 -12.49 12.97
N THR A 316 -6.80 -12.34 14.20
CA THR A 316 -5.96 -12.39 15.40
C THR A 316 -5.76 -13.84 15.86
N ARG A 317 -4.51 -14.31 15.84
CA ARG A 317 -4.17 -15.70 16.17
C ARG A 317 -2.80 -15.81 16.86
N ILE A 318 -2.67 -16.77 17.77
CA ILE A 318 -1.39 -17.17 18.36
C ILE A 318 -0.89 -18.43 17.65
N TYR A 319 0.28 -18.33 17.05
CA TYR A 319 0.97 -19.42 16.39
C TYR A 319 2.07 -19.95 17.29
N GLY A 320 2.17 -21.26 17.43
CA GLY A 320 3.17 -21.95 18.22
C GLY A 320 4.50 -22.17 17.48
N ALA A 321 5.41 -22.87 18.15
CA ALA A 321 6.63 -23.33 17.51
C ALA A 321 6.30 -24.26 16.33
N LYS A 322 6.93 -24.01 15.20
CA LYS A 322 6.72 -24.75 13.94
C LYS A 322 5.39 -24.49 13.23
N ASP A 323 4.47 -23.70 13.77
CA ASP A 323 3.29 -23.31 13.05
C ASP A 323 3.65 -22.35 11.91
N ASN A 324 3.03 -22.59 10.77
CA ASN A 324 3.15 -21.73 9.59
C ASN A 324 2.10 -20.61 9.68
N PHE A 325 2.44 -19.44 9.19
CA PHE A 325 1.49 -18.33 9.07
C PHE A 325 1.87 -17.40 7.91
N THR A 326 0.88 -16.70 7.38
CA THR A 326 1.08 -15.72 6.31
C THR A 326 1.25 -14.32 6.90
N TYR A 327 2.27 -13.58 6.45
CA TYR A 327 2.50 -12.18 6.80
C TYR A 327 2.98 -11.40 5.58
N LEU A 328 2.41 -10.22 5.33
CA LEU A 328 2.73 -9.34 4.19
C LEU A 328 2.78 -10.04 2.82
N GLY A 329 1.91 -11.03 2.62
CA GLY A 329 1.82 -11.76 1.36
C GLY A 329 2.81 -12.92 1.20
N PHE A 330 3.54 -13.29 2.26
CA PHE A 330 4.45 -14.44 2.29
C PHE A 330 4.07 -15.42 3.38
N ASP A 331 4.21 -16.71 3.10
CA ASP A 331 4.11 -17.76 4.10
C ASP A 331 5.45 -17.90 4.84
N ILE A 332 5.40 -17.78 6.15
CA ILE A 332 6.52 -18.04 7.04
C ILE A 332 6.42 -19.50 7.48
N ILE A 333 7.30 -20.34 6.96
CA ILE A 333 7.23 -21.79 7.09
C ILE A 333 8.46 -22.32 7.84
N TYR A 334 8.23 -23.22 8.80
CA TYR A 334 9.33 -23.92 9.46
C TYR A 334 9.84 -25.07 8.63
N ASN A 335 11.13 -25.01 8.23
CA ASN A 335 11.81 -26.09 7.55
C ASN A 335 12.49 -27.00 8.58
N SER A 336 11.95 -28.19 8.78
CA SER A 336 12.45 -29.16 9.76
C SER A 336 13.85 -29.71 9.45
N ARG A 337 14.25 -29.73 8.17
CA ARG A 337 15.60 -30.19 7.76
C ARG A 337 16.67 -29.15 8.08
N LEU A 338 16.36 -27.88 7.86
CA LEU A 338 17.28 -26.77 8.13
C LEU A 338 17.13 -26.21 9.54
N GLN A 339 16.11 -26.65 10.29
CA GLN A 339 15.74 -26.13 11.62
C GLN A 339 15.60 -24.59 11.65
N SER A 340 15.09 -24.02 10.57
CA SER A 340 14.96 -22.60 10.38
C SER A 340 13.64 -22.23 9.71
N TYR A 341 13.25 -20.96 9.87
CA TYR A 341 12.08 -20.43 9.16
C TYR A 341 12.49 -19.92 7.78
N GLN A 342 11.65 -20.23 6.81
CA GLN A 342 11.79 -19.79 5.43
C GLN A 342 10.56 -19.01 4.98
N ARG A 343 10.74 -18.20 3.98
CA ARG A 343 9.67 -17.45 3.32
C ARG A 343 9.32 -18.14 2.02
N GLN A 344 8.02 -18.33 1.79
CA GLN A 344 7.51 -18.84 0.52
C GLN A 344 6.36 -17.96 0.02
N ILE A 345 6.19 -17.95 -1.28
CA ILE A 345 5.03 -17.34 -1.92
C ILE A 345 3.85 -18.29 -1.71
N PRO A 346 2.73 -17.83 -1.14
CA PRO A 346 1.54 -18.67 -0.94
C PRO A 346 0.99 -19.23 -2.26
N ARG A 347 0.59 -20.50 -2.29
CA ARG A 347 0.03 -21.13 -3.50
C ARG A 347 -1.14 -20.37 -4.12
N PRO A 348 -2.09 -19.81 -3.35
CA PRO A 348 -3.15 -18.98 -3.91
C PRO A 348 -2.67 -17.75 -4.69
N VAL A 349 -1.46 -17.25 -4.42
CA VAL A 349 -0.84 -16.16 -5.21
C VAL A 349 -0.42 -16.66 -6.58
N PHE A 350 0.17 -17.87 -6.66
CA PHE A 350 0.47 -18.53 -7.94
C PHE A 350 -0.79 -18.68 -8.77
N ASP A 351 -1.81 -19.30 -8.19
CA ASP A 351 -3.07 -19.61 -8.89
C ASP A 351 -3.75 -18.34 -9.39
N LYS A 352 -3.76 -17.29 -8.58
CA LYS A 352 -4.33 -15.99 -8.95
C LYS A 352 -3.54 -15.31 -10.08
N ALA A 353 -2.21 -15.34 -10.01
CA ALA A 353 -1.36 -14.68 -10.98
C ALA A 353 -1.41 -15.40 -12.33
N ILE A 354 -1.31 -16.73 -12.32
CA ILE A 354 -1.42 -17.59 -13.51
C ILE A 354 -2.83 -17.48 -14.09
N GLY A 355 -3.88 -17.63 -13.26
CA GLY A 355 -5.26 -17.52 -13.71
C GLY A 355 -5.60 -16.17 -14.33
N ARG A 356 -4.93 -15.08 -13.90
CA ARG A 356 -5.05 -13.77 -14.53
C ARG A 356 -4.46 -13.75 -15.94
N ILE A 357 -3.33 -14.43 -16.17
CA ILE A 357 -2.73 -14.59 -17.49
C ILE A 357 -3.60 -15.49 -18.35
N ASP A 358 -3.98 -16.66 -17.84
CA ASP A 358 -4.77 -17.68 -18.55
C ASP A 358 -6.18 -17.20 -18.89
N SER A 359 -6.66 -16.17 -18.21
CA SER A 359 -7.97 -15.59 -18.51
C SER A 359 -8.08 -14.97 -19.91
N PHE A 360 -6.96 -14.67 -20.58
CA PHE A 360 -6.95 -14.16 -21.95
C PHE A 360 -7.04 -15.26 -23.01
N GLN A 361 -8.21 -15.91 -23.08
CA GLN A 361 -8.43 -17.07 -23.96
C GLN A 361 -8.90 -16.73 -25.38
N SER A 362 -9.17 -15.46 -25.69
CA SER A 362 -9.67 -15.06 -27.01
C SER A 362 -9.17 -13.67 -27.40
N MET A 363 -9.02 -13.42 -28.71
CA MET A 363 -8.67 -12.12 -29.26
C MET A 363 -9.73 -11.06 -28.96
N THR A 364 -10.99 -11.43 -28.85
CA THR A 364 -12.08 -10.54 -28.42
C THR A 364 -11.81 -9.96 -27.02
N LYS A 365 -11.37 -10.82 -26.09
CA LYS A 365 -10.98 -10.34 -24.74
C LYS A 365 -9.74 -9.47 -24.78
N VAL A 366 -8.73 -9.83 -25.56
CA VAL A 366 -7.53 -9.02 -25.74
C VAL A 366 -7.89 -7.63 -26.28
N LYS A 367 -8.73 -7.56 -27.33
CA LYS A 367 -9.19 -6.29 -27.90
C LYS A 367 -9.95 -5.45 -26.87
N ARG A 368 -10.83 -6.06 -26.09
CA ARG A 368 -11.63 -5.35 -25.10
C ARG A 368 -10.81 -4.80 -23.94
N GLU A 369 -9.82 -5.55 -23.45
CA GLU A 369 -9.07 -5.20 -22.23
C GLU A 369 -7.74 -4.49 -22.52
N CYS A 370 -7.14 -4.74 -23.67
CA CYS A 370 -5.82 -4.21 -24.03
C CYS A 370 -5.80 -3.38 -25.33
N GLY A 371 -6.89 -3.42 -26.13
CA GLY A 371 -6.97 -2.70 -27.40
C GLY A 371 -6.38 -3.47 -28.57
N ASN A 372 -5.15 -3.93 -28.48
CA ASN A 372 -4.46 -4.69 -29.54
C ASN A 372 -3.46 -5.69 -28.94
N TYR A 373 -2.84 -6.51 -29.80
CA TYR A 373 -1.90 -7.56 -29.38
C TYR A 373 -0.55 -6.99 -28.85
N VAL A 374 -0.12 -5.85 -29.34
CA VAL A 374 1.13 -5.20 -28.88
C VAL A 374 0.95 -4.73 -27.44
N ASP A 375 -0.15 -4.02 -27.18
CA ASP A 375 -0.49 -3.57 -25.83
C ASP A 375 -0.77 -4.73 -24.87
N PHE A 376 -1.36 -5.83 -25.34
CA PHE A 376 -1.48 -7.06 -24.59
C PHE A 376 -0.11 -7.65 -24.22
N SER A 377 0.82 -7.67 -25.17
CA SER A 377 2.18 -8.15 -24.92
C SER A 377 2.91 -7.29 -23.89
N LEU A 378 2.73 -5.98 -23.95
CA LEU A 378 3.23 -5.03 -22.96
C LEU A 378 2.58 -5.24 -21.60
N TYR A 379 1.25 -5.42 -21.57
CA TYR A 379 0.50 -5.71 -20.34
C TYR A 379 1.02 -6.97 -19.63
N LEU A 380 1.24 -8.07 -20.36
CA LEU A 380 1.79 -9.30 -19.78
C LEU A 380 3.20 -9.09 -19.23
N ARG A 381 4.05 -8.33 -19.94
CA ARG A 381 5.40 -8.01 -19.46
C ARG A 381 5.35 -7.21 -18.15
N ILE A 382 4.52 -6.18 -18.10
CA ILE A 382 4.34 -5.35 -16.90
C ILE A 382 3.78 -6.20 -15.73
N LEU A 383 2.81 -7.06 -16.02
CA LEU A 383 2.21 -7.94 -15.01
C LEU A 383 3.24 -8.90 -14.41
N ILE A 384 4.00 -9.59 -15.26
CA ILE A 384 5.05 -10.52 -14.82
C ILE A 384 6.13 -9.78 -14.05
N SER A 385 6.62 -8.66 -14.58
CA SER A 385 7.63 -7.84 -13.91
C SER A 385 7.15 -7.35 -12.55
N GLY A 386 5.88 -6.93 -12.43
CA GLY A 386 5.31 -6.53 -11.15
C GLY A 386 5.32 -7.65 -10.11
N TYR A 387 4.90 -8.85 -10.50
CA TYR A 387 4.93 -10.01 -9.61
C TYR A 387 6.36 -10.43 -9.26
N THR A 388 7.27 -10.55 -10.23
CA THR A 388 8.65 -11.02 -10.00
C THR A 388 9.51 -10.01 -9.25
N ASN A 389 9.22 -8.71 -9.35
CA ASN A 389 9.90 -7.69 -8.54
C ASN A 389 9.43 -7.71 -7.08
N PHE A 390 8.14 -7.98 -6.84
CA PHE A 390 7.62 -8.07 -5.48
C PHE A 390 7.99 -9.41 -4.82
N TYR A 391 7.80 -10.52 -5.53
CA TYR A 391 8.12 -11.88 -5.09
C TYR A 391 9.46 -12.35 -5.68
N SER A 392 10.52 -11.61 -5.39
CA SER A 392 11.84 -11.92 -5.94
C SER A 392 12.47 -13.14 -5.25
N GLU A 393 13.40 -13.77 -5.94
CA GLU A 393 14.12 -14.98 -5.51
C GLU A 393 14.84 -14.82 -4.16
N ASP A 394 15.33 -13.62 -3.89
CA ASP A 394 15.96 -13.26 -2.62
C ASP A 394 14.96 -13.07 -1.46
N LEU A 395 13.68 -13.01 -1.75
CA LEU A 395 12.62 -12.89 -0.72
C LEU A 395 11.92 -14.20 -0.40
N ALA A 396 11.83 -15.13 -1.36
CA ALA A 396 11.10 -16.38 -1.18
C ALA A 396 11.84 -17.55 -1.81
N THR A 397 11.88 -18.69 -1.13
CA THR A 397 12.59 -19.90 -1.59
C THR A 397 12.00 -20.52 -2.86
N ASN A 398 10.74 -20.22 -3.19
CA ASN A 398 10.04 -20.62 -4.41
C ASN A 398 9.85 -19.47 -5.43
N GLY A 399 10.62 -18.40 -5.31
CA GLY A 399 10.54 -17.24 -6.21
C GLY A 399 10.91 -17.57 -7.66
N GLU A 400 11.94 -18.38 -7.88
CA GLU A 400 12.36 -18.89 -9.19
C GLU A 400 11.28 -19.76 -9.84
N GLU A 401 10.67 -20.67 -9.08
CA GLU A 401 9.53 -21.48 -9.55
C GLU A 401 8.40 -20.58 -10.02
N PHE A 402 8.00 -19.60 -9.20
CA PHE A 402 6.93 -18.66 -9.52
C PHE A 402 7.20 -17.88 -10.81
N LYS A 403 8.41 -17.35 -10.97
CA LYS A 403 8.82 -16.62 -12.18
C LYS A 403 8.74 -17.51 -13.41
N ARG A 404 9.25 -18.74 -13.33
CA ARG A 404 9.20 -19.73 -14.41
C ARG A 404 7.77 -20.05 -14.82
N ASP A 405 6.87 -20.26 -13.84
CA ASP A 405 5.47 -20.59 -14.10
C ASP A 405 4.72 -19.42 -14.76
N LEU A 406 4.96 -18.17 -14.35
CA LEU A 406 4.40 -16.98 -14.98
C LEU A 406 4.85 -16.83 -16.44
N ILE A 407 6.14 -17.08 -16.72
CA ILE A 407 6.70 -17.03 -18.06
C ILE A 407 6.05 -18.13 -18.93
N ALA A 408 5.92 -19.34 -18.40
CA ALA A 408 5.29 -20.47 -19.08
C ALA A 408 3.81 -20.18 -19.42
N ALA A 409 3.04 -19.70 -18.45
CA ALA A 409 1.65 -19.29 -18.68
C ALA A 409 1.54 -18.21 -19.76
N SER A 410 2.41 -17.20 -19.73
CA SER A 410 2.44 -16.15 -20.76
C SER A 410 2.73 -16.70 -22.16
N LYS A 411 3.68 -17.63 -22.27
CA LYS A 411 3.98 -18.29 -23.56
C LYS A 411 2.80 -19.09 -24.08
N ASN A 412 2.18 -19.90 -23.20
CA ASN A 412 1.04 -20.75 -23.55
C ASN A 412 -0.14 -19.93 -24.05
N VAL A 413 -0.51 -18.86 -23.35
CA VAL A 413 -1.61 -17.98 -23.76
C VAL A 413 -1.33 -17.31 -25.11
N ARG A 414 -0.11 -16.80 -25.32
CA ARG A 414 0.27 -16.20 -26.62
C ARG A 414 0.22 -17.23 -27.75
N LYS A 415 0.79 -18.43 -27.53
CA LYS A 415 0.75 -19.53 -28.50
C LYS A 415 -0.69 -19.84 -28.87
N LYS A 416 -1.56 -20.09 -27.87
CA LYS A 416 -2.96 -20.39 -28.08
C LYS A 416 -3.70 -19.30 -28.85
N LEU A 417 -3.57 -18.04 -28.47
CA LEU A 417 -4.24 -16.91 -29.14
C LEU A 417 -3.87 -16.82 -30.61
N ILE A 418 -2.62 -17.08 -30.98
CA ILE A 418 -2.16 -17.00 -32.35
C ILE A 418 -2.59 -18.23 -33.14
N THR A 419 -2.44 -19.46 -32.58
CA THR A 419 -2.85 -20.68 -33.24
C THR A 419 -4.34 -20.69 -33.49
N ASP A 420 -5.16 -20.42 -32.48
CA ASP A 420 -6.62 -20.55 -32.56
C ASP A 420 -7.28 -19.46 -33.41
N ASN A 421 -6.66 -18.28 -33.56
CA ASN A 421 -7.29 -17.13 -34.25
C ASN A 421 -6.66 -16.79 -35.60
N LEU A 422 -5.41 -17.20 -35.86
CA LEU A 422 -4.70 -16.91 -37.10
C LEU A 422 -4.41 -18.17 -37.93
N ASN A 423 -4.81 -19.37 -37.45
CA ASN A 423 -4.48 -20.65 -38.05
C ASN A 423 -2.98 -20.83 -38.37
N ILE A 424 -2.12 -20.23 -37.55
CA ILE A 424 -0.68 -20.28 -37.74
C ILE A 424 -0.13 -21.42 -36.87
N ASP A 425 0.41 -22.45 -37.53
CA ASP A 425 1.17 -23.48 -36.83
C ASP A 425 2.58 -22.98 -36.51
N PHE A 426 2.81 -22.77 -35.23
CA PHE A 426 4.10 -22.26 -34.72
C PHE A 426 5.27 -23.17 -34.99
N GLU A 427 5.06 -24.47 -35.09
CA GLU A 427 6.12 -25.43 -35.32
C GLU A 427 6.68 -25.31 -36.75
N ASN A 428 5.84 -24.82 -37.68
CA ASN A 428 6.21 -24.57 -39.05
C ASN A 428 6.78 -23.14 -39.28
N ILE A 429 6.74 -22.25 -38.30
CA ILE A 429 7.40 -20.95 -38.41
C ILE A 429 8.87 -21.07 -38.03
N GLY A 430 9.72 -21.38 -39.01
CA GLY A 430 11.16 -21.26 -38.99
C GLY A 430 11.90 -21.19 -37.67
N SER A 431 13.01 -20.54 -37.57
CA SER A 431 13.83 -20.53 -36.34
C SER A 431 13.13 -19.90 -35.13
N ALA A 432 13.53 -20.36 -33.92
CA ALA A 432 13.08 -19.81 -32.63
C ALA A 432 13.23 -18.27 -32.56
N ASN A 433 14.24 -17.72 -33.24
CA ASN A 433 14.48 -16.28 -33.32
C ASN A 433 13.39 -15.53 -34.09
N LYS A 434 12.85 -16.08 -35.18
CA LYS A 434 11.71 -15.48 -35.89
C LYS A 434 10.45 -15.50 -35.05
N ARG A 435 10.16 -16.60 -34.37
CA ARG A 435 9.03 -16.72 -33.41
C ARG A 435 9.13 -15.70 -32.28
N MET A 436 10.33 -15.54 -31.73
CA MET A 436 10.61 -14.57 -30.66
C MET A 436 10.43 -13.14 -31.16
N PHE A 437 10.93 -12.82 -32.37
CA PHE A 437 10.85 -11.47 -32.95
C PHE A 437 9.41 -11.06 -33.22
N PHE A 438 8.62 -11.89 -33.89
CA PHE A 438 7.26 -11.53 -34.29
C PHE A 438 6.23 -11.72 -33.17
N PHE A 439 6.39 -12.72 -32.33
CA PHE A 439 5.36 -13.14 -31.37
C PHE A 439 5.80 -13.07 -29.92
N GLY A 440 7.05 -12.83 -29.65
CA GLY A 440 7.61 -12.85 -28.30
C GLY A 440 7.60 -14.24 -27.67
N ILE A 441 7.62 -15.30 -28.46
CA ILE A 441 7.56 -16.71 -28.05
C ILE A 441 8.84 -17.41 -28.50
N LYS A 442 9.58 -17.97 -27.51
CA LYS A 442 10.76 -18.83 -27.75
C LYS A 442 10.35 -20.25 -28.03
#